data_54660f1ec90c3d51a51122f5374efa10
#
_entry.id   54660f1ec90c3d51a51122f5374efa10
#
_cell.length_a   1.000
_cell.length_b   1.000
_cell.length_c   1.000
_cell.angle_alpha   90.00
_cell.angle_beta   90.00
_cell.angle_gamma   90.00
#
_symmetry.space_group_name_H-M   'P 1'
#
loop_
_entity.id
_entity.type
_entity.pdbx_description
1 polymer ?
#
loop_
_entity_poly.entity_id
_entity_poly.type
_entity_poly.pdbx_seq_one_letter_code
_entity_poly.pdbx_strand_id
1 'polypeptide(L)'
;QALVARLPTSKHVYTSELRRTHETAAPYCRTHGITPQTLQLLNEFSCLAFDLIRGMDGTARRPLADAYWQRADPLECTGAGADSFAAFNRRISAFLDHYPQLEDGSLLFGHGIWIGLLAWRLLGFRAETSADMSAFRRFQSGLPMPNTAVWILQGDSADTLRMRCHQPAMLWEKQP
;
A
#
# COMPACT_ATOMS: atom_id res chain seq x y z
N GLN A 1 -11.92 -12.91 10.24
CA GLN A 1 -13.15 -12.49 10.97
C GLN A 1 -12.93 -11.18 11.74
N ALA A 2 -11.83 -11.01 12.49
CA ALA A 2 -11.57 -9.78 13.26
C ALA A 2 -11.52 -8.50 12.41
N LEU A 3 -11.01 -8.55 11.16
CA LEU A 3 -10.98 -7.40 10.27
C LEU A 3 -12.40 -7.00 9.83
N VAL A 4 -13.27 -7.97 9.50
CA VAL A 4 -14.64 -7.70 9.03
C VAL A 4 -15.42 -6.86 10.03
N ALA A 5 -15.29 -7.17 11.32
CA ALA A 5 -15.97 -6.43 12.39
C ALA A 5 -15.47 -4.98 12.59
N ARG A 6 -14.32 -4.64 12.01
CA ARG A 6 -13.68 -3.31 12.13
C ARG A 6 -13.95 -2.41 10.93
N LEU A 7 -14.47 -2.98 9.85
CA LEU A 7 -14.73 -2.24 8.62
C LEU A 7 -16.16 -1.76 8.56
N PRO A 8 -16.43 -0.55 8.03
CA PRO A 8 -17.78 -0.08 7.81
C PRO A 8 -18.48 -0.90 6.74
N THR A 9 -19.79 -0.84 6.69
CA THR A 9 -20.56 -1.41 5.58
C THR A 9 -20.29 -0.59 4.32
N SER A 10 -19.88 -1.26 3.25
CA SER A 10 -19.62 -0.68 1.94
C SER A 10 -20.21 -1.55 0.84
N LYS A 11 -20.55 -0.94 -0.28
CA LYS A 11 -20.96 -1.64 -1.51
C LYS A 11 -19.82 -1.70 -2.53
N HIS A 12 -18.78 -0.89 -2.34
CA HIS A 12 -17.67 -0.72 -3.27
C HIS A 12 -16.38 -1.25 -2.63
N VAL A 13 -15.89 -2.36 -3.14
CA VAL A 13 -14.68 -3.03 -2.64
C VAL A 13 -13.69 -3.17 -3.78
N TYR A 14 -12.48 -2.67 -3.57
CA TYR A 14 -11.39 -2.74 -4.53
C TYR A 14 -10.22 -3.52 -3.96
N THR A 15 -9.58 -4.31 -4.81
CA THR A 15 -8.35 -5.06 -4.51
C THR A 15 -7.28 -4.71 -5.53
N SER A 16 -6.01 -4.90 -5.20
CA SER A 16 -4.97 -4.98 -6.21
C SER A 16 -5.11 -6.29 -7.02
N GLU A 17 -4.27 -6.49 -8.04
CA GLU A 17 -4.18 -7.76 -8.77
C GLU A 17 -3.57 -8.89 -7.94
N LEU A 18 -2.92 -8.57 -6.82
CA LEU A 18 -2.18 -9.56 -6.04
C LEU A 18 -3.13 -10.40 -5.17
N ARG A 19 -2.98 -11.71 -5.28
CA ARG A 19 -3.82 -12.72 -4.62
C ARG A 19 -4.07 -12.44 -3.12
N ARG A 20 -3.06 -11.97 -2.40
CA ARG A 20 -3.17 -11.68 -0.96
C ARG A 20 -4.21 -10.62 -0.61
N THR A 21 -4.47 -9.64 -1.49
CA THR A 21 -5.52 -8.63 -1.26
C THR A 21 -6.90 -9.22 -1.48
N HIS A 22 -7.07 -10.07 -2.48
CA HIS A 22 -8.31 -10.83 -2.69
C HIS A 22 -8.62 -11.74 -1.50
N GLU A 23 -7.62 -12.47 -1.01
CA GLU A 23 -7.76 -13.34 0.16
C GLU A 23 -8.11 -12.55 1.43
N THR A 24 -7.55 -11.36 1.59
CA THR A 24 -7.86 -10.47 2.74
C THR A 24 -9.28 -9.90 2.64
N ALA A 25 -9.72 -9.52 1.43
CA ALA A 25 -11.06 -8.99 1.19
C ALA A 25 -12.15 -10.08 1.26
N ALA A 26 -11.83 -11.33 0.92
CA ALA A 26 -12.78 -12.41 0.72
C ALA A 26 -13.74 -12.65 1.92
N PRO A 27 -13.30 -12.61 3.20
CA PRO A 27 -14.23 -12.75 4.32
C PRO A 27 -15.27 -11.64 4.37
N TYR A 28 -14.87 -10.39 4.11
CA TYR A 28 -15.77 -9.24 4.06
C TYR A 28 -16.74 -9.36 2.90
N CYS A 29 -16.25 -9.64 1.71
CA CYS A 29 -17.06 -9.78 0.49
C CYS A 29 -18.10 -10.90 0.62
N ARG A 30 -17.74 -12.05 1.21
CA ARG A 30 -18.71 -13.14 1.47
C ARG A 30 -19.78 -12.74 2.45
N THR A 31 -19.41 -12.04 3.53
CA THR A 31 -20.38 -11.61 4.56
C THR A 31 -21.41 -10.63 4.01
N HIS A 32 -21.01 -9.77 3.07
CA HIS A 32 -21.87 -8.71 2.53
C HIS A 32 -22.40 -8.99 1.11
N GLY A 33 -22.08 -10.14 0.52
CA GLY A 33 -22.53 -10.50 -0.82
C GLY A 33 -21.96 -9.62 -1.93
N ILE A 34 -20.70 -9.16 -1.79
CA ILE A 34 -20.05 -8.21 -2.69
C ILE A 34 -18.99 -8.93 -3.54
N THR A 35 -18.94 -8.59 -4.82
CA THR A 35 -17.83 -8.97 -5.70
C THR A 35 -16.83 -7.83 -5.75
N PRO A 36 -15.57 -8.03 -5.33
CA PRO A 36 -14.56 -6.97 -5.38
C PRO A 36 -14.14 -6.66 -6.82
N GLN A 37 -13.85 -5.40 -7.08
CA GLN A 37 -13.28 -4.95 -8.34
C GLN A 37 -11.76 -4.90 -8.23
N THR A 38 -11.05 -5.30 -9.29
CA THR A 38 -9.59 -5.18 -9.33
C THR A 38 -9.21 -3.80 -9.83
N LEU A 39 -8.38 -3.10 -9.06
CA LEU A 39 -7.83 -1.79 -9.38
C LEU A 39 -6.30 -1.88 -9.40
N GLN A 40 -5.69 -1.87 -10.59
CA GLN A 40 -4.23 -1.99 -10.78
C GLN A 40 -3.44 -0.88 -10.07
N LEU A 41 -4.06 0.29 -9.90
CA LEU A 41 -3.47 1.41 -9.18
C LEU A 41 -3.13 1.09 -7.71
N LEU A 42 -3.72 0.03 -7.15
CA LEU A 42 -3.43 -0.47 -5.80
C LEU A 42 -2.27 -1.48 -5.75
N ASN A 43 -1.67 -1.85 -6.89
CA ASN A 43 -0.59 -2.84 -6.92
C ASN A 43 0.62 -2.40 -6.10
N GLU A 44 1.15 -3.36 -5.32
CA GLU A 44 2.33 -3.14 -4.49
C GLU A 44 3.59 -2.85 -5.33
N PHE A 45 4.53 -2.20 -4.71
CA PHE A 45 5.85 -2.02 -5.26
C PHE A 45 6.59 -3.36 -5.36
N SER A 46 6.97 -3.73 -6.56
CA SER A 46 7.70 -4.97 -6.84
C SER A 46 9.11 -4.65 -7.36
N CYS A 47 10.00 -4.23 -6.46
CA CYS A 47 11.38 -3.86 -6.81
C CYS A 47 12.23 -5.03 -7.31
N LEU A 48 11.81 -6.27 -7.08
CA LEU A 48 12.49 -7.49 -7.52
C LEU A 48 11.54 -8.29 -8.41
N ALA A 49 12.02 -8.73 -9.56
CA ALA A 49 11.25 -9.59 -10.46
C ALA A 49 10.84 -10.88 -9.76
N PHE A 50 9.62 -11.36 -10.03
CA PHE A 50 9.09 -12.58 -9.41
C PHE A 50 10.01 -13.79 -9.63
N ASP A 51 10.58 -13.92 -10.82
CA ASP A 51 11.45 -15.05 -11.14
C ASP A 51 12.74 -15.05 -10.33
N LEU A 52 13.27 -13.88 -9.95
CA LEU A 52 14.45 -13.77 -9.10
C LEU A 52 14.19 -14.20 -7.64
N ILE A 53 12.95 -14.12 -7.18
CA ILE A 53 12.57 -14.38 -5.79
C ILE A 53 11.67 -15.61 -5.65
N ARG A 54 11.44 -16.34 -6.73
CA ARG A 54 10.61 -17.54 -6.75
C ARG A 54 11.15 -18.57 -5.76
N GLY A 55 10.28 -19.04 -4.87
CA GLY A 55 10.63 -20.03 -3.84
C GLY A 55 11.42 -19.48 -2.65
N MET A 56 11.77 -18.18 -2.65
CA MET A 56 12.44 -17.56 -1.51
C MET A 56 11.43 -17.14 -0.43
N ASP A 57 11.76 -17.35 0.82
CA ASP A 57 11.06 -16.76 1.95
C ASP A 57 11.48 -15.30 2.18
N GLY A 58 10.88 -14.63 3.18
CA GLY A 58 11.17 -13.24 3.49
C GLY A 58 12.63 -13.00 3.95
N THR A 59 13.25 -13.98 4.59
CA THR A 59 14.64 -13.90 5.08
C THR A 59 15.62 -13.94 3.91
N ALA A 60 15.42 -14.86 2.98
CA ALA A 60 16.24 -14.98 1.77
C ALA A 60 16.09 -13.78 0.82
N ARG A 61 14.91 -13.15 0.77
CA ARG A 61 14.66 -11.96 -0.07
C ARG A 61 15.26 -10.67 0.50
N ARG A 62 15.41 -10.59 1.82
CA ARG A 62 15.82 -9.35 2.50
C ARG A 62 17.13 -8.78 1.98
N PRO A 63 18.25 -9.54 1.83
CA PRO A 63 19.49 -8.99 1.31
C PRO A 63 19.36 -8.38 -0.10
N LEU A 64 18.54 -8.99 -0.98
CA LEU A 64 18.31 -8.49 -2.34
C LEU A 64 17.52 -7.17 -2.29
N ALA A 65 16.48 -7.10 -1.48
CA ALA A 65 15.70 -5.90 -1.29
C ALA A 65 16.55 -4.77 -0.66
N ASP A 66 17.35 -5.08 0.36
CA ASP A 66 18.22 -4.11 1.02
C ASP A 66 19.27 -3.57 0.04
N ALA A 67 19.87 -4.42 -0.80
CA ALA A 67 20.80 -3.99 -1.85
C ALA A 67 20.13 -3.06 -2.87
N TYR A 68 18.88 -3.34 -3.29
CA TYR A 68 18.10 -2.45 -4.15
C TYR A 68 17.92 -1.07 -3.50
N TRP A 69 17.47 -1.01 -2.24
CA TRP A 69 17.26 0.25 -1.54
C TRP A 69 18.55 1.01 -1.25
N GLN A 70 19.68 0.31 -1.08
CA GLN A 70 20.99 0.94 -0.89
C GLN A 70 21.51 1.62 -2.16
N ARG A 71 21.30 1.05 -3.34
CA ARG A 71 21.65 1.69 -4.60
C ARG A 71 20.85 2.96 -4.85
N ALA A 72 19.62 3.00 -4.36
CA ALA A 72 18.74 4.16 -4.43
C ALA A 72 18.65 4.79 -5.84
N ASP A 73 18.62 3.95 -6.87
CA ASP A 73 18.38 4.39 -8.24
C ASP A 73 16.88 4.32 -8.55
N PRO A 74 16.18 5.48 -8.72
CA PRO A 74 14.75 5.49 -8.97
C PRO A 74 14.34 4.83 -10.28
N LEU A 75 15.26 4.68 -11.24
CA LEU A 75 15.00 4.11 -12.55
C LEU A 75 15.35 2.61 -12.63
N GLU A 76 16.02 2.08 -11.62
CA GLU A 76 16.43 0.68 -11.60
C GLU A 76 15.22 -0.27 -11.60
N CYS A 77 15.27 -1.27 -12.51
CA CYS A 77 14.38 -2.43 -12.54
C CYS A 77 15.22 -3.69 -12.34
N THR A 78 15.05 -4.38 -11.23
CA THR A 78 15.82 -5.60 -10.91
C THR A 78 15.11 -6.84 -11.49
N GLY A 79 15.35 -7.06 -12.80
CA GLY A 79 14.80 -8.17 -13.58
C GLY A 79 13.51 -7.85 -14.33
N ALA A 80 13.11 -8.77 -15.21
CA ALA A 80 11.95 -8.61 -16.07
C ALA A 80 10.65 -8.56 -15.25
N GLY A 81 9.82 -7.55 -15.49
CA GLY A 81 8.55 -7.36 -14.78
C GLY A 81 8.67 -6.76 -13.38
N ALA A 82 9.89 -6.36 -12.95
CA ALA A 82 10.05 -5.55 -11.74
C ALA A 82 9.64 -4.08 -12.00
N ASP A 83 9.14 -3.43 -10.96
CA ASP A 83 8.91 -1.98 -10.98
C ASP A 83 10.22 -1.22 -10.74
N SER A 84 10.40 -0.08 -11.40
CA SER A 84 11.28 0.96 -10.88
C SER A 84 10.53 1.80 -9.84
N PHE A 85 11.27 2.44 -8.93
CA PHE A 85 10.67 3.35 -7.95
C PHE A 85 9.94 4.52 -8.63
N ALA A 86 10.47 5.02 -9.75
CA ALA A 86 9.82 6.04 -10.56
C ALA A 86 8.48 5.55 -11.17
N ALA A 87 8.40 4.30 -11.64
CA ALA A 87 7.15 3.73 -12.13
C ALA A 87 6.11 3.58 -11.00
N PHE A 88 6.57 3.15 -9.84
CA PHE A 88 5.73 3.05 -8.66
C PHE A 88 5.22 4.42 -8.19
N ASN A 89 6.07 5.46 -8.20
CA ASN A 89 5.65 6.83 -7.89
C ASN A 89 4.60 7.35 -8.87
N ARG A 90 4.76 7.08 -10.19
CA ARG A 90 3.72 7.42 -11.19
C ARG A 90 2.39 6.70 -10.92
N ARG A 91 2.41 5.45 -10.43
CA ARG A 91 1.21 4.71 -10.05
C ARG A 91 0.47 5.40 -8.89
N ILE A 92 1.20 5.94 -7.89
CA ILE A 92 0.59 6.72 -6.81
C ILE A 92 0.00 8.03 -7.34
N SER A 93 0.67 8.72 -8.27
CA SER A 93 0.11 9.92 -8.91
C SER A 93 -1.19 9.59 -9.66
N ALA A 94 -1.19 8.52 -10.47
CA ALA A 94 -2.38 8.08 -11.18
C ALA A 94 -3.52 7.66 -10.22
N PHE A 95 -3.20 7.11 -9.05
CA PHE A 95 -4.22 6.86 -8.03
C PHE A 95 -4.80 8.15 -7.46
N LEU A 96 -3.99 9.16 -7.19
CA LEU A 96 -4.46 10.46 -6.70
C LEU A 96 -5.37 11.15 -7.73
N ASP A 97 -5.05 11.05 -9.02
CA ASP A 97 -5.89 11.56 -10.11
C ASP A 97 -7.21 10.78 -10.25
N HIS A 98 -7.19 9.49 -9.94
CA HIS A 98 -8.37 8.62 -9.99
C HIS A 98 -9.24 8.69 -8.73
N TYR A 99 -8.67 9.07 -7.60
CA TYR A 99 -9.32 9.07 -6.28
C TYR A 99 -10.70 9.75 -6.27
N PRO A 100 -10.91 10.93 -6.92
CA PRO A 100 -12.21 11.58 -6.94
C PRO A 100 -13.32 10.80 -7.67
N GLN A 101 -12.97 9.76 -8.41
CA GLN A 101 -13.91 8.91 -9.14
C GLN A 101 -14.36 7.68 -8.30
N LEU A 102 -13.72 7.46 -7.15
CA LEU A 102 -14.11 6.39 -6.25
C LEU A 102 -15.37 6.79 -5.49
N GLU A 103 -16.29 5.85 -5.37
CA GLU A 103 -17.50 6.05 -4.58
C GLU A 103 -17.17 6.24 -3.10
N ASP A 104 -17.90 7.17 -2.42
CA ASP A 104 -17.73 7.38 -0.99
C ASP A 104 -18.00 6.10 -0.20
N GLY A 105 -17.23 5.90 0.87
CA GLY A 105 -17.28 4.68 1.67
C GLY A 105 -16.67 3.46 1.00
N SER A 106 -15.92 3.59 -0.09
CA SER A 106 -15.19 2.49 -0.73
C SER A 106 -14.16 1.86 0.20
N LEU A 107 -14.01 0.54 0.14
CA LEU A 107 -12.95 -0.21 0.80
C LEU A 107 -11.86 -0.60 -0.20
N LEU A 108 -10.63 -0.18 0.08
CA LEU A 108 -9.46 -0.45 -0.74
C LEU A 108 -8.54 -1.44 0.00
N PHE A 109 -8.34 -2.63 -0.56
CA PHE A 109 -7.42 -3.62 -0.03
C PHE A 109 -6.09 -3.51 -0.77
N GLY A 110 -5.12 -2.87 -0.15
CA GLY A 110 -3.81 -2.57 -0.71
C GLY A 110 -2.65 -3.14 0.10
N HIS A 111 -1.53 -2.43 0.10
CA HIS A 111 -0.24 -2.94 0.57
C HIS A 111 0.53 -1.90 1.37
N GLY A 112 1.52 -2.38 2.15
CA GLY A 112 2.23 -1.54 3.11
C GLY A 112 3.13 -0.49 2.48
N ILE A 113 3.94 -0.84 1.45
CA ILE A 113 4.82 0.15 0.81
C ILE A 113 3.98 1.14 -0.01
N TRP A 114 2.91 0.67 -0.64
CA TRP A 114 1.96 1.50 -1.36
C TRP A 114 1.32 2.56 -0.46
N ILE A 115 0.80 2.15 0.70
CA ILE A 115 0.24 3.07 1.71
C ILE A 115 1.31 4.05 2.20
N GLY A 116 2.53 3.56 2.42
CA GLY A 116 3.66 4.40 2.83
C GLY A 116 3.99 5.49 1.81
N LEU A 117 4.01 5.16 0.51
CA LEU A 117 4.31 6.17 -0.52
C LEU A 117 3.15 7.14 -0.72
N LEU A 118 1.90 6.68 -0.61
CA LEU A 118 0.76 7.59 -0.60
C LEU A 118 0.86 8.58 0.57
N ALA A 119 1.14 8.11 1.79
CA ALA A 119 1.34 8.97 2.96
C ALA A 119 2.46 10.01 2.74
N TRP A 120 3.59 9.55 2.22
CA TRP A 120 4.74 10.39 1.88
C TRP A 120 4.36 11.53 0.93
N ARG A 121 3.60 11.21 -0.12
CA ARG A 121 3.14 12.19 -1.11
C ARG A 121 2.10 13.16 -0.52
N LEU A 122 1.18 12.69 0.32
CA LEU A 122 0.19 13.54 1.00
C LEU A 122 0.81 14.50 2.03
N LEU A 123 2.00 14.16 2.55
CA LEU A 123 2.81 15.07 3.38
C LEU A 123 3.57 16.12 2.56
N GLY A 124 3.45 16.10 1.22
CA GLY A 124 4.08 17.07 0.31
C GLY A 124 5.52 16.72 -0.09
N PHE A 125 6.01 15.54 0.26
CA PHE A 125 7.37 15.11 -0.11
C PHE A 125 7.45 14.60 -1.55
N ARG A 126 8.59 14.85 -2.19
CA ARG A 126 8.90 14.31 -3.52
C ARG A 126 9.38 12.86 -3.45
N ALA A 127 9.30 12.16 -4.58
CA ALA A 127 9.74 10.78 -4.73
C ALA A 127 10.35 10.55 -6.15
N GLU A 128 11.30 11.40 -6.53
CA GLU A 128 11.81 11.48 -7.90
C GLU A 128 13.30 11.19 -7.98
N THR A 129 14.07 11.60 -6.97
CA THR A 129 15.54 11.49 -6.95
C THR A 129 16.01 10.35 -6.06
N SER A 130 17.30 9.99 -6.17
CA SER A 130 17.94 9.03 -5.26
C SER A 130 17.87 9.47 -3.79
N ALA A 131 17.99 10.77 -3.55
CA ALA A 131 17.85 11.33 -2.20
C ALA A 131 16.44 11.16 -1.66
N ASP A 132 15.41 11.42 -2.50
CA ASP A 132 13.99 11.22 -2.14
C ASP A 132 13.70 9.75 -1.87
N MET A 133 14.17 8.85 -2.72
CA MET A 133 14.01 7.40 -2.57
C MET A 133 14.62 6.90 -1.25
N SER A 134 15.82 7.37 -0.92
CA SER A 134 16.49 7.06 0.34
C SER A 134 15.75 7.63 1.55
N ALA A 135 15.22 8.87 1.44
CA ALA A 135 14.43 9.50 2.49
C ALA A 135 13.11 8.76 2.69
N PHE A 136 12.41 8.43 1.60
CA PHE A 136 11.19 7.61 1.64
C PHE A 136 11.44 6.26 2.31
N ARG A 137 12.54 5.56 1.98
CA ARG A 137 12.84 4.26 2.58
C ARG A 137 13.00 4.36 4.10
N ARG A 138 13.68 5.41 4.61
CA ARG A 138 13.79 5.65 6.06
C ARG A 138 12.42 5.87 6.71
N PHE A 139 11.59 6.71 6.09
CA PHE A 139 10.22 6.96 6.55
C PHE A 139 9.39 5.68 6.57
N GLN A 140 9.35 4.94 5.45
CA GLN A 140 8.53 3.74 5.30
C GLN A 140 8.96 2.63 6.27
N SER A 141 10.27 2.50 6.53
CA SER A 141 10.79 1.50 7.48
C SER A 141 10.44 1.82 8.94
N GLY A 142 10.23 3.10 9.26
CA GLY A 142 9.80 3.56 10.57
C GLY A 142 8.28 3.62 10.74
N LEU A 143 7.51 3.51 9.64
CA LEU A 143 6.05 3.55 9.70
C LEU A 143 5.48 2.20 10.15
N PRO A 144 4.82 2.12 11.31
CA PRO A 144 4.18 0.88 11.74
C PRO A 144 3.10 0.45 10.74
N MET A 145 3.30 -0.71 10.13
CA MET A 145 2.38 -1.25 9.12
C MET A 145 2.09 -2.73 9.40
N PRO A 146 1.40 -3.05 10.51
CA PRO A 146 1.02 -4.42 10.80
C PRO A 146 0.03 -4.95 9.74
N ASN A 147 -0.01 -6.26 9.57
CA ASN A 147 -1.01 -6.89 8.72
C ASN A 147 -2.42 -6.46 9.17
N THR A 148 -3.29 -6.16 8.21
CA THR A 148 -4.64 -5.66 8.46
C THR A 148 -4.70 -4.28 9.15
N ALA A 149 -3.64 -3.47 9.05
CA ALA A 149 -3.73 -2.05 9.38
C ALA A 149 -4.80 -1.37 8.52
N VAL A 150 -5.62 -0.54 9.14
CA VAL A 150 -6.69 0.20 8.47
C VAL A 150 -6.34 1.68 8.48
N TRP A 151 -6.44 2.30 7.31
CA TRP A 151 -6.23 3.73 7.12
C TRP A 151 -7.49 4.33 6.50
N ILE A 152 -7.84 5.53 6.90
CA ILE A 152 -8.98 6.26 6.37
C ILE A 152 -8.43 7.35 5.46
N LEU A 153 -8.92 7.38 4.21
CA LEU A 153 -8.73 8.47 3.26
C LEU A 153 -9.96 9.36 3.32
N GLN A 154 -9.78 10.66 3.38
CA GLN A 154 -10.84 11.63 3.54
C GLN A 154 -10.52 12.92 2.80
N GLY A 155 -11.39 13.32 1.88
CA GLY A 155 -11.25 14.51 1.02
C GLY A 155 -11.89 14.27 -0.33
N ASP A 156 -12.16 15.32 -1.08
CA ASP A 156 -12.88 15.28 -2.36
C ASP A 156 -11.93 15.35 -3.57
N SER A 157 -10.67 15.68 -3.34
CA SER A 157 -9.64 15.81 -4.38
C SER A 157 -8.26 15.44 -3.83
N ALA A 158 -7.27 15.29 -4.71
CA ALA A 158 -5.88 15.06 -4.32
C ALA A 158 -5.35 16.14 -3.36
N ASP A 159 -5.74 17.40 -3.56
CA ASP A 159 -5.27 18.55 -2.76
C ASP A 159 -5.90 18.60 -1.35
N THR A 160 -7.09 18.05 -1.20
CA THR A 160 -7.82 18.01 0.08
C THR A 160 -7.68 16.66 0.80
N LEU A 161 -7.13 15.65 0.11
CA LEU A 161 -7.02 14.29 0.62
C LEU A 161 -6.13 14.23 1.87
N ARG A 162 -6.68 13.65 2.91
CA ARG A 162 -5.99 13.40 4.18
C ARG A 162 -6.02 11.91 4.47
N MET A 163 -4.98 11.44 5.15
CA MET A 163 -4.88 10.06 5.57
C MET A 163 -4.63 9.98 7.07
N ARG A 164 -5.39 9.12 7.75
CA ARG A 164 -5.21 8.85 9.17
C ARG A 164 -5.28 7.35 9.46
N CYS A 165 -4.48 6.90 10.41
CA CYS A 165 -4.57 5.53 10.88
C CYS A 165 -5.88 5.33 11.64
N HIS A 166 -6.64 4.31 11.28
CA HIS A 166 -7.79 3.87 12.02
C HIS A 166 -7.34 2.82 13.05
N GLN A 167 -6.91 3.29 14.21
CA GLN A 167 -6.75 2.41 15.36
C GLN A 167 -8.12 2.34 16.05
N PRO A 168 -8.78 1.16 16.14
CA PRO A 168 -9.77 0.97 17.19
C PRO A 168 -9.03 1.26 18.50
N ALA A 169 -9.64 2.07 19.36
CA ALA A 169 -9.02 2.54 20.58
C ALA A 169 -8.19 1.43 21.23
N MET A 170 -6.89 1.51 21.10
CA MET A 170 -6.00 0.72 21.93
C MET A 170 -6.18 1.33 23.31
N LEU A 171 -6.97 0.67 24.13
CA LEU A 171 -6.91 0.87 25.56
C LEU A 171 -5.44 0.69 25.91
N TRP A 172 -4.80 1.77 26.33
CA TRP A 172 -3.53 1.72 27.03
C TRP A 172 -3.84 0.99 28.35
N GLU A 173 -3.86 -0.34 28.29
CA GLU A 173 -3.76 -1.10 29.52
C GLU A 173 -2.39 -0.74 30.09
N LYS A 174 -2.43 0.08 31.14
CA LYS A 174 -1.27 0.27 32.01
C LYS A 174 -0.87 -1.13 32.45
N GLN A 175 0.23 -1.63 31.88
CA GLN A 175 0.87 -2.79 32.47
C GLN A 175 1.25 -2.41 33.90
N PRO A 176 0.94 -3.27 34.88
CA PRO A 176 1.24 -3.05 36.29
C PRO A 176 2.74 -2.95 36.56
#